data_1951220f27945be1e073c7ff0c8cf49b
#
_entry.id   1951220f27945be1e073c7ff0c8cf49b
#
_cell.length_a   1.000
_cell.length_b   1.000
_cell.length_c   1.000
_cell.angle_alpha   90.00
_cell.angle_beta   90.00
_cell.angle_gamma   90.00
#
_symmetry.space_group_name_H-M   'P 1'
#
loop_
_entity.id
_entity.type
_entity.pdbx_description
1 polymer ?
#
loop_
_entity_poly.entity_id
_entity_poly.type
_entity_poly.pdbx_seq_one_letter_code
_entity_poly.pdbx_strand_id
1 'polypeptide(L)'
;MVQLGYFAHVGPGGRGLVDRVLGSGYLLRTLTWTLGENIAFGVGAPSTPRAIMRAWMASTPHRANILAPQFREVGIGVVPGAPGRPSATGATYTTDFGARRLQPVALP
;
A
#
# COMPACT_ATOMS: atom_id res chain seq x y z
N MET A 1 2.10 11.22 -1.69
CA MET A 1 1.00 11.84 -0.91
C MET A 1 1.49 13.01 -0.06
N VAL A 2 2.48 12.82 0.76
CA VAL A 2 2.95 13.87 1.68
C VAL A 2 3.42 15.13 0.94
N GLN A 3 4.32 14.98 -0.02
CA GLN A 3 4.90 16.11 -0.76
C GLN A 3 3.94 16.78 -1.72
N LEU A 4 3.04 16.03 -2.33
CA LEU A 4 2.14 16.53 -3.38
C LEU A 4 0.75 16.91 -2.87
N GLY A 5 0.48 16.72 -1.58
CA GLY A 5 -0.73 17.21 -0.94
C GLY A 5 -2.01 16.45 -1.31
N TYR A 6 -1.94 15.14 -1.50
CA TYR A 6 -3.13 14.32 -1.71
C TYR A 6 -3.15 13.10 -0.79
N PHE A 7 -4.33 12.53 -0.57
CA PHE A 7 -4.52 11.27 0.14
C PHE A 7 -5.52 10.42 -0.63
N ALA A 8 -5.01 9.51 -1.46
CA ALA A 8 -5.84 8.66 -2.32
C ALA A 8 -5.05 7.46 -2.84
N HIS A 9 -5.76 6.42 -3.25
CA HIS A 9 -5.17 5.28 -3.95
C HIS A 9 -4.70 5.63 -5.36
N VAL A 10 -5.33 6.60 -5.99
CA VAL A 10 -4.96 7.10 -7.32
C VAL A 10 -4.23 8.42 -7.16
N GLY A 11 -3.00 8.48 -7.64
CA GLY A 11 -2.16 9.65 -7.56
C GLY A 11 -2.38 10.66 -8.69
N PRO A 12 -1.64 11.77 -8.68
CA PRO A 12 -1.67 12.75 -9.75
C PRO A 12 -1.40 12.12 -11.12
N GLY A 13 -2.11 12.57 -12.14
CA GLY A 13 -2.00 11.99 -13.48
C GLY A 13 -2.78 10.68 -13.66
N GLY A 14 -3.60 10.28 -12.68
CA GLY A 14 -4.44 9.09 -12.78
C GLY A 14 -3.70 7.78 -12.55
N ARG A 15 -2.48 7.81 -11.98
CA ARG A 15 -1.70 6.59 -11.70
C ARG A 15 -2.22 5.89 -10.45
N GLY A 16 -2.80 4.72 -10.63
CA GLY A 16 -3.32 3.88 -9.55
C GLY A 16 -2.34 2.81 -9.07
N LEU A 17 -2.84 1.91 -8.21
CA LEU A 17 -2.06 0.82 -7.64
C LEU A 17 -1.42 -0.07 -8.71
N VAL A 18 -2.19 -0.48 -9.72
CA VAL A 18 -1.68 -1.36 -10.78
C VAL A 18 -0.53 -0.69 -11.54
N ASP A 19 -0.66 0.60 -11.85
CA ASP A 19 0.39 1.35 -12.55
C ASP A 19 1.69 1.39 -11.74
N ARG A 20 1.59 1.63 -10.44
CA ARG A 20 2.75 1.67 -9.56
C ARG A 20 3.42 0.31 -9.43
N VAL A 21 2.63 -0.75 -9.29
CA VAL A 21 3.13 -2.12 -9.17
C VAL A 21 3.74 -2.59 -10.48
N LEU A 22 3.15 -2.25 -11.63
CA LEU A 22 3.76 -2.52 -12.94
C LEU A 22 5.14 -1.85 -13.05
N GLY A 23 5.25 -0.59 -12.62
CA GLY A 23 6.51 0.13 -12.65
C GLY A 23 7.57 -0.42 -11.71
N SER A 24 7.19 -1.16 -10.68
CA SER A 24 8.13 -1.74 -9.71
C SER A 24 8.81 -3.03 -10.18
N GLY A 25 8.31 -3.65 -11.24
CA GLY A 25 8.79 -4.95 -11.72
C GLY A 25 8.19 -6.16 -11.00
N TYR A 26 7.30 -5.94 -10.03
CA TYR A 26 6.68 -7.03 -9.26
C TYR A 26 5.92 -8.03 -10.14
N LEU A 27 5.30 -7.56 -11.23
CA LEU A 27 4.49 -8.40 -12.12
C LEU A 27 5.26 -8.97 -13.31
N LEU A 28 6.59 -8.80 -13.36
CA LEU A 28 7.39 -9.42 -14.42
C LEU A 28 7.26 -10.94 -14.36
N ARG A 29 7.09 -11.57 -15.54
CA ARG A 29 6.92 -13.03 -15.69
C ARG A 29 5.75 -13.59 -14.87
N THR A 30 4.74 -12.78 -14.60
CA THR A 30 3.57 -13.19 -13.84
C THR A 30 2.45 -13.62 -14.80
N LEU A 31 1.87 -14.80 -14.53
CA LEU A 31 0.71 -15.32 -15.28
C LEU A 31 -0.59 -14.74 -14.74
N THR A 32 -0.75 -14.80 -13.41
CA THR A 32 -1.94 -14.30 -12.73
C THR A 32 -1.52 -13.56 -11.46
N TRP A 33 -2.32 -12.58 -11.08
CA TRP A 33 -2.04 -11.76 -9.90
C TRP A 33 -3.32 -11.17 -9.32
N THR A 34 -3.25 -10.84 -8.05
CA THR A 34 -4.25 -10.02 -7.35
C THR A 34 -3.52 -9.06 -6.43
N LEU A 35 -4.07 -7.87 -6.28
CA LEU A 35 -3.46 -6.79 -5.49
C LEU A 35 -4.51 -6.16 -4.60
N GLY A 36 -4.04 -5.59 -3.49
CA GLY A 36 -4.84 -4.76 -2.60
C GLY A 36 -3.96 -3.70 -1.95
N GLU A 37 -4.57 -2.66 -1.43
CA GLU A 37 -3.84 -1.56 -0.81
C GLU A 37 -4.61 -1.01 0.38
N ASN A 38 -3.89 -0.75 1.47
CA ASN A 38 -4.35 0.07 2.57
C ASN A 38 -3.48 1.32 2.66
N ILE A 39 -4.09 2.48 2.83
CA ILE A 39 -3.39 3.72 3.10
C ILE A 39 -3.95 4.34 4.38
N ALA A 40 -3.11 5.08 5.09
CA ALA A 40 -3.51 5.83 6.28
C ALA A 40 -2.49 6.92 6.58
N PHE A 41 -2.91 7.91 7.33
CA PHE A 41 -1.99 8.86 7.95
C PHE A 41 -2.48 9.23 9.33
N GLY A 42 -1.57 9.75 10.15
CA GLY A 42 -1.89 10.30 11.44
C GLY A 42 -0.91 11.40 11.80
N VAL A 43 -1.34 12.28 12.70
CA VAL A 43 -0.52 13.35 13.26
C VAL A 43 -0.43 13.11 14.76
N GLY A 44 0.78 13.18 15.33
CA GLY A 44 0.99 12.88 16.74
C GLY A 44 0.76 11.41 17.09
N ALA A 45 0.16 11.14 18.24
CA ALA A 45 -0.07 9.77 18.74
C ALA A 45 -0.84 8.87 17.77
N PRO A 46 -1.86 9.33 17.00
CA PRO A 46 -2.53 8.52 16.00
C PRO A 46 -1.64 8.06 14.84
N SER A 47 -0.41 8.55 14.73
CA SER A 47 0.50 8.19 13.64
C SER A 47 1.39 6.98 13.95
N THR A 48 1.34 6.42 15.15
CA THR A 48 2.16 5.26 15.48
C THR A 48 1.72 4.04 14.67
N PRO A 49 2.64 3.08 14.38
CA PRO A 49 2.27 1.85 13.67
C PRO A 49 1.14 1.10 14.34
N ARG A 50 1.13 1.06 15.67
CA ARG A 50 0.05 0.41 16.43
C ARG A 50 -1.30 1.12 16.23
N ALA A 51 -1.32 2.44 16.28
CA ALA A 51 -2.54 3.22 16.07
C ALA A 51 -3.09 3.04 14.65
N ILE A 52 -2.22 3.05 13.65
CA ILE A 52 -2.59 2.80 12.25
C ILE A 52 -3.16 1.39 12.09
N MET A 53 -2.50 0.38 12.66
CA MET A 53 -3.00 -1.01 12.58
C MET A 53 -4.37 -1.15 13.25
N ARG A 54 -4.57 -0.52 14.40
CA ARG A 54 -5.88 -0.50 15.09
C ARG A 54 -6.95 0.15 14.22
N ALA A 55 -6.64 1.26 13.58
CA ALA A 55 -7.57 1.96 12.71
C ALA A 55 -7.95 1.10 11.50
N TRP A 56 -6.98 0.45 10.88
CA TRP A 56 -7.24 -0.47 9.75
C TRP A 56 -8.09 -1.66 10.18
N MET A 57 -7.80 -2.26 11.33
CA MET A 57 -8.57 -3.42 11.83
C MET A 57 -9.99 -3.04 12.27
N ALA A 58 -10.23 -1.77 12.60
CA ALA A 58 -11.57 -1.25 12.91
C ALA A 58 -12.39 -0.87 11.67
N SER A 59 -11.78 -0.86 10.49
CA SER A 59 -12.42 -0.50 9.22
C SER A 59 -12.62 -1.75 8.37
N THR A 60 -13.86 -2.07 8.04
CA THR A 60 -14.19 -3.29 7.28
C THR A 60 -13.37 -3.46 6.00
N PRO A 61 -13.26 -2.47 5.09
CA PRO A 61 -12.48 -2.66 3.87
C PRO A 61 -10.98 -2.81 4.12
N HIS A 62 -10.40 -2.08 5.07
CA HIS A 62 -8.98 -2.21 5.40
C HIS A 62 -8.69 -3.56 6.09
N ARG A 63 -9.57 -3.96 7.01
CA ARG A 63 -9.45 -5.25 7.68
C ARG A 63 -9.54 -6.41 6.70
N ALA A 64 -10.43 -6.31 5.72
CA ALA A 64 -10.59 -7.32 4.69
C ALA A 64 -9.28 -7.57 3.93
N ASN A 65 -8.55 -6.52 3.57
CA ASN A 65 -7.24 -6.64 2.91
C ASN A 65 -6.21 -7.36 3.80
N ILE A 66 -6.16 -7.00 5.09
CA ILE A 66 -5.20 -7.60 6.03
C ILE A 66 -5.48 -9.09 6.24
N LEU A 67 -6.75 -9.47 6.31
CA LEU A 67 -7.16 -10.84 6.61
C LEU A 67 -7.41 -11.69 5.36
N ALA A 68 -7.30 -11.13 4.16
CA ALA A 68 -7.59 -11.83 2.91
C ALA A 68 -6.63 -13.02 2.72
N PRO A 69 -7.13 -14.26 2.62
CA PRO A 69 -6.28 -15.44 2.58
C PRO A 69 -5.54 -15.61 1.26
N GLN A 70 -5.95 -14.92 0.20
CA GLN A 70 -5.30 -14.98 -1.11
C GLN A 70 -3.97 -14.25 -1.16
N PHE A 71 -3.76 -13.23 -0.32
CA PHE A 71 -2.50 -12.49 -0.35
C PHE A 71 -1.35 -13.28 0.29
N ARG A 72 -0.19 -13.23 -0.34
CA ARG A 72 1.02 -13.95 0.07
C ARG A 72 2.20 -13.03 0.32
N GLU A 73 2.15 -11.81 -0.19
CA GLU A 73 3.26 -10.85 -0.13
C GLU A 73 2.73 -9.49 0.26
N VAL A 74 3.55 -8.72 0.97
CA VAL A 74 3.21 -7.36 1.37
C VAL A 74 4.42 -6.44 1.19
N GLY A 75 4.16 -5.25 0.68
CA GLY A 75 5.13 -4.16 0.67
C GLY A 75 4.61 -3.03 1.56
N ILE A 76 5.51 -2.42 2.33
CA ILE A 76 5.16 -1.37 3.28
C ILE A 76 5.98 -0.13 2.99
N GLY A 77 5.31 1.01 2.85
CA GLY A 77 5.94 2.32 2.75
C GLY A 77 5.47 3.22 3.89
N VAL A 78 6.41 3.90 4.50
CA VAL A 78 6.14 4.88 5.56
C VAL A 78 6.90 6.15 5.25
N VAL A 79 6.19 7.27 5.21
CA VAL A 79 6.78 8.58 4.96
C VAL A 79 6.45 9.49 6.14
N PRO A 80 7.44 10.13 6.78
CA PRO A 80 7.19 11.12 7.81
C PRO A 80 6.35 12.28 7.27
N GLY A 81 5.45 12.81 8.10
CA GLY A 81 4.56 13.90 7.71
C GLY A 81 3.16 13.41 7.35
N ALA A 82 2.29 14.35 7.01
CA ALA A 82 0.91 14.11 6.60
C ALA A 82 0.69 14.67 5.18
N PRO A 83 -0.37 14.25 4.47
CA PRO A 83 -0.63 14.75 3.13
C PRO A 83 -0.66 16.27 3.05
N GLY A 84 0.21 16.86 2.20
CA GLY A 84 0.40 18.31 2.09
C GLY A 84 1.08 18.98 3.29
N ARG A 85 1.52 18.21 4.28
CA ARG A 85 2.14 18.72 5.51
C ARG A 85 3.40 17.92 5.84
N PRO A 86 4.48 18.07 5.05
CA PRO A 86 5.70 17.26 5.22
C PRO A 86 6.42 17.51 6.55
N SER A 87 6.17 18.67 7.19
CA SER A 87 6.75 19.00 8.50
C SER A 87 5.88 18.61 9.68
N ALA A 88 4.70 18.04 9.46
CA ALA A 88 3.83 17.59 10.55
C ALA A 88 4.49 16.45 11.33
N THR A 89 4.33 16.46 12.66
CA THR A 89 4.74 15.34 13.51
C THR A 89 3.77 14.19 13.33
N GLY A 90 4.10 13.30 12.40
CA GLY A 90 3.22 12.20 12.04
C GLY A 90 3.83 11.33 10.94
N ALA A 91 3.02 10.46 10.37
CA ALA A 91 3.44 9.58 9.30
C ALA A 91 2.27 9.21 8.38
N THR A 92 2.61 8.96 7.13
CA THR A 92 1.69 8.45 6.10
C THR A 92 2.16 7.05 5.71
N TYR A 93 1.23 6.11 5.69
CA TYR A 93 1.49 4.69 5.49
C TYR A 93 0.80 4.19 4.24
N THR A 94 1.49 3.32 3.53
CA THR A 94 0.91 2.52 2.45
C THR A 94 1.33 1.07 2.65
N THR A 95 0.37 0.14 2.61
CA THR A 95 0.66 -1.28 2.50
C THR A 95 0.03 -1.81 1.23
N ASP A 96 0.85 -2.41 0.38
CA ASP A 96 0.42 -3.07 -0.84
C ASP A 96 0.50 -4.58 -0.64
N PHE A 97 -0.63 -5.25 -0.83
CA PHE A 97 -0.75 -6.70 -0.71
C PHE A 97 -0.77 -7.31 -2.10
N GLY A 98 -0.15 -8.47 -2.23
CA GLY A 98 -0.11 -9.15 -3.50
C GLY A 98 -0.10 -10.66 -3.39
N ALA A 99 -0.61 -11.27 -4.44
CA ALA A 99 -0.40 -12.67 -4.74
C ALA A 99 -0.17 -12.77 -6.24
N ARG A 100 0.79 -13.60 -6.62
CA ARG A 100 1.14 -13.79 -8.03
C ARG A 100 1.55 -15.22 -8.28
N ARG A 101 1.20 -15.69 -9.46
CA ARG A 101 1.68 -16.95 -9.99
C ARG A 101 2.69 -16.66 -11.09
N LEU A 102 3.93 -17.03 -10.86
CA LEU A 102 5.01 -16.81 -11.83
C LEU A 102 4.96 -17.81 -12.97
N GLN A 103 5.47 -17.39 -14.14
CA GLN A 103 5.70 -18.30 -15.24
C GLN A 103 6.75 -19.35 -14.83
N PRO A 104 6.58 -20.62 -15.21
CA PRO A 104 7.62 -21.61 -15.00
C PRO A 104 8.92 -21.20 -15.70
N VAL A 105 10.05 -21.42 -15.02
CA VAL A 105 11.36 -21.25 -15.64
C VAL A 105 11.57 -22.43 -16.58
N ALA A 106 11.87 -22.15 -17.86
CA ALA A 106 12.23 -23.20 -18.80
C ALA A 106 13.60 -23.77 -18.39
N LEU A 107 13.65 -25.07 -18.17
CA LEU A 107 14.92 -25.78 -17.95
C LEU A 107 15.60 -26.03 -19.27
N PRO A 108 16.94 -25.90 -19.35
CA PRO A 108 17.69 -26.20 -20.53
C PRO A 108 17.68 -27.71 -20.87
#